data_886abb35ebfe383bd2a408f6bbe6d765
#
_entry.id   886abb35ebfe383bd2a408f6bbe6d765
#
_cell.length_a   1.000
_cell.length_b   1.000
_cell.length_c   1.000
_cell.angle_alpha   90.00
_cell.angle_beta   90.00
_cell.angle_gamma   90.00
#
_symmetry.space_group_name_H-M   'P 1'
#
loop_
_entity.id
_entity.type
_entity.pdbx_description
1 polymer ?
#
loop_
_entity_poly.entity_id
_entity_poly.type
_entity_poly.pdbx_seq_one_letter_code
_entity_poly.pdbx_strand_id
1 'polypeptide(L)'
;VTLEALSASFRNPNSMNYQDSLPFPPPTTITGVIGAALGKEYMKAQEYCRELFYGVIVGDNCGMAKDHWAIRKIKGGGREIGKAVVTREVIYKPSFKIIVCGPEDKLIEIEKALQNPVYPLSLGRDDELITSIKYEMVDAQALKGGIVSDTILKGDLNGKIQNCDIRSGEIKAFKTYWLSSSFERDSKNPSLRRPSNRAPFTFVNARVDYTGELLSVNGLNFPIWR
;
A
#
# COMPACT_ATOMS: atom_id res chain seq x y z
N VAL A 1 -4.27 1.05 -12.51
CA VAL A 1 -2.82 1.35 -12.49
C VAL A 1 -2.06 0.10 -12.07
N THR A 2 -1.01 -0.28 -12.82
CA THR A 2 -0.06 -1.32 -12.40
C THR A 2 1.28 -0.65 -12.11
N LEU A 3 1.82 -0.90 -10.93
CA LEU A 3 3.10 -0.38 -10.47
C LEU A 3 4.10 -1.53 -10.30
N GLU A 4 5.29 -1.38 -10.88
CA GLU A 4 6.39 -2.35 -10.77
C GLU A 4 7.66 -1.62 -10.33
N ALA A 5 8.47 -2.30 -9.52
CA ALA A 5 9.76 -1.79 -9.04
C ALA A 5 10.79 -2.93 -8.96
N LEU A 6 12.07 -2.60 -8.82
CA LEU A 6 13.10 -3.62 -8.53
C LEU A 6 13.00 -4.11 -7.08
N SER A 7 12.64 -3.20 -6.18
CA SER A 7 12.42 -3.51 -4.77
C SER A 7 11.34 -2.61 -4.19
N ALA A 8 10.70 -3.06 -3.12
CA ALA A 8 9.79 -2.27 -2.29
C ALA A 8 9.87 -2.73 -0.84
N SER A 9 9.64 -1.83 0.10
CA SER A 9 9.47 -2.18 1.50
C SER A 9 8.43 -1.27 2.15
N PHE A 10 7.46 -1.88 2.80
CA PHE A 10 6.39 -1.18 3.49
C PHE A 10 6.45 -1.52 4.97
N ARG A 11 7.14 -0.70 5.73
CA ARG A 11 7.41 -0.98 7.13
C ARG A 11 6.14 -1.31 7.90
N ASN A 12 6.10 -2.49 8.52
CA ASN A 12 5.07 -2.84 9.47
C ASN A 12 5.25 -2.01 10.75
N PRO A 13 4.26 -1.18 11.14
CA PRO A 13 4.38 -0.33 12.32
C PRO A 13 4.44 -1.09 13.64
N ASN A 14 4.07 -2.37 13.65
CA ASN A 14 4.10 -3.23 14.84
C ASN A 14 5.45 -3.92 15.07
N SER A 15 6.41 -3.79 14.15
CA SER A 15 7.73 -4.39 14.26
C SER A 15 8.75 -3.38 14.79
N MET A 16 9.40 -3.71 15.90
CA MET A 16 10.33 -2.80 16.58
C MET A 16 11.79 -3.00 16.12
N ASN A 17 12.36 -4.16 16.36
CA ASN A 17 13.79 -4.45 16.14
C ASN A 17 14.08 -5.09 14.78
N TYR A 18 13.11 -5.77 14.22
CA TYR A 18 13.13 -6.35 12.89
C TYR A 18 12.14 -5.56 12.02
N GLN A 19 12.62 -5.03 10.92
CA GLN A 19 11.77 -4.26 10.01
C GLN A 19 11.16 -5.20 8.96
N ASP A 20 10.10 -5.93 9.35
CA ASP A 20 9.32 -6.67 8.39
C ASP A 20 8.54 -5.74 7.46
N SER A 21 8.38 -6.18 6.22
CA SER A 21 7.60 -5.47 5.22
C SER A 21 6.17 -6.02 5.16
N LEU A 22 5.20 -5.10 5.03
CA LEU A 22 3.88 -5.49 4.58
C LEU A 22 4.00 -6.06 3.16
N PRO A 23 3.23 -7.08 2.78
CA PRO A 23 3.26 -7.65 1.44
C PRO A 23 2.58 -6.77 0.37
N PHE A 24 2.08 -5.61 0.74
CA PHE A 24 1.31 -4.70 -0.11
C PHE A 24 1.57 -3.24 0.26
N PRO A 25 1.36 -2.30 -0.68
CA PRO A 25 1.44 -0.88 -0.40
C PRO A 25 0.28 -0.45 0.52
N PRO A 26 0.57 0.07 1.73
CA PRO A 26 -0.47 0.58 2.63
C PRO A 26 -1.13 1.84 2.06
N PRO A 27 -2.31 2.23 2.58
CA PRO A 27 -3.06 3.41 2.11
C PRO A 27 -2.21 4.67 2.00
N THR A 28 -1.36 4.89 3.01
CA THR A 28 -0.47 6.05 3.07
C THR A 28 0.60 6.07 1.98
N THR A 29 1.05 4.90 1.51
CA THR A 29 1.97 4.80 0.38
C THR A 29 1.28 5.17 -0.92
N ILE A 30 0.05 4.69 -1.15
CA ILE A 30 -0.73 5.04 -2.35
C ILE A 30 -0.97 6.55 -2.42
N THR A 31 -1.40 7.15 -1.29
CA THR A 31 -1.53 8.60 -1.17
C THR A 31 -0.21 9.31 -1.45
N GLY A 32 0.91 8.77 -0.98
CA GLY A 32 2.25 9.30 -1.20
C GLY A 32 2.65 9.28 -2.68
N VAL A 33 2.41 8.19 -3.38
CA VAL A 33 2.69 8.06 -4.83
C VAL A 33 1.87 9.07 -5.63
N ILE A 34 0.56 9.19 -5.36
CA ILE A 34 -0.30 10.17 -6.01
C ILE A 34 0.16 11.60 -5.69
N GLY A 35 0.49 11.88 -4.43
CA GLY A 35 1.00 13.17 -4.01
C GLY A 35 2.32 13.56 -4.68
N ALA A 36 3.26 12.62 -4.80
CA ALA A 36 4.54 12.84 -5.47
C ALA A 36 4.34 13.08 -6.98
N ALA A 37 3.46 12.32 -7.62
CA ALA A 37 3.12 12.52 -9.02
C ALA A 37 2.55 13.93 -9.27
N LEU A 38 1.62 14.39 -8.42
CA LEU A 38 0.97 15.70 -8.49
C LEU A 38 1.84 16.85 -7.95
N GLY A 39 3.02 16.59 -7.39
CA GLY A 39 3.85 17.62 -6.73
C GLY A 39 3.20 18.23 -5.48
N LYS A 40 2.28 17.51 -4.84
CA LYS A 40 1.55 17.98 -3.65
C LYS A 40 2.32 17.63 -2.38
N GLU A 41 2.49 18.60 -1.51
CA GLU A 41 2.95 18.37 -0.13
C GLU A 41 1.98 17.41 0.56
N TYR A 42 2.50 16.61 1.47
CA TYR A 42 1.83 15.48 2.09
C TYR A 42 0.41 15.77 2.61
N MET A 43 0.20 16.88 3.35
CA MET A 43 -1.13 17.20 3.89
C MET A 43 -2.13 17.55 2.78
N LYS A 44 -1.65 18.21 1.73
CA LYS A 44 -2.45 18.54 0.53
C LYS A 44 -2.75 17.28 -0.29
N ALA A 45 -1.79 16.35 -0.39
CA ALA A 45 -2.01 15.06 -1.03
C ALA A 45 -3.09 14.25 -0.31
N GLN A 46 -3.04 14.20 1.02
CA GLN A 46 -4.03 13.52 1.84
C GLN A 46 -5.43 14.14 1.70
N GLU A 47 -5.53 15.46 1.68
CA GLU A 47 -6.80 16.18 1.45
C GLU A 47 -7.35 15.89 0.05
N TYR A 48 -6.49 15.93 -0.97
CA TYR A 48 -6.85 15.61 -2.35
C TYR A 48 -7.39 14.19 -2.49
N CYS A 49 -6.74 13.23 -1.84
CA CYS A 49 -7.09 11.81 -1.88
C CYS A 49 -8.30 11.44 -1.00
N ARG A 50 -8.85 12.37 -0.21
CA ARG A 50 -9.96 12.09 0.71
C ARG A 50 -11.21 11.53 0.03
N GLU A 51 -11.47 11.89 -1.21
CA GLU A 51 -12.65 11.44 -1.98
C GLU A 51 -12.38 10.19 -2.83
N LEU A 52 -11.16 9.67 -2.76
CA LEU A 52 -10.78 8.52 -3.56
C LEU A 52 -10.99 7.21 -2.78
N PHE A 53 -11.38 6.18 -3.52
CA PHE A 53 -11.43 4.80 -3.04
C PHE A 53 -10.33 3.99 -3.73
N TYR A 54 -9.82 3.00 -3.05
CA TYR A 54 -8.73 2.17 -3.52
C TYR A 54 -9.06 0.70 -3.40
N GLY A 55 -8.50 -0.09 -4.30
CA GLY A 55 -8.40 -1.53 -4.18
C GLY A 55 -7.02 -1.97 -4.66
N VAL A 56 -6.45 -3.01 -4.05
CA VAL A 56 -5.11 -3.49 -4.38
C VAL A 56 -5.12 -4.99 -4.58
N ILE A 57 -4.53 -5.44 -5.68
CA ILE A 57 -4.18 -6.85 -5.91
C ILE A 57 -2.66 -6.95 -6.00
N VAL A 58 -2.10 -7.87 -5.25
CA VAL A 58 -0.67 -8.17 -5.25
C VAL A 58 -0.38 -9.18 -6.36
N GLY A 59 0.60 -8.91 -7.21
CA GLY A 59 0.99 -9.82 -8.28
C GLY A 59 1.74 -11.05 -7.79
N ASP A 60 1.74 -12.10 -8.59
CA ASP A 60 2.24 -13.44 -8.23
C ASP A 60 3.78 -13.54 -8.05
N ASN A 61 4.56 -12.55 -8.48
CA ASN A 61 6.03 -12.65 -8.55
C ASN A 61 6.78 -11.92 -7.43
N CYS A 62 6.17 -11.79 -6.27
CA CYS A 62 6.80 -11.14 -5.13
C CYS A 62 7.68 -12.13 -4.35
N GLY A 63 9.00 -12.01 -4.51
CA GLY A 63 9.95 -12.63 -3.59
C GLY A 63 10.22 -11.72 -2.38
N MET A 64 10.60 -12.32 -1.24
CA MET A 64 11.02 -11.58 -0.04
C MET A 64 12.51 -11.85 0.20
N ALA A 65 13.29 -10.79 0.39
CA ALA A 65 14.70 -10.86 0.76
C ALA A 65 14.92 -10.20 2.13
N LYS A 66 15.94 -10.68 2.86
CA LYS A 66 16.42 -10.05 4.08
C LYS A 66 17.66 -9.25 3.77
N ASP A 67 17.62 -7.96 4.08
CA ASP A 67 18.73 -7.04 3.91
C ASP A 67 19.25 -6.58 5.29
N HIS A 68 20.57 -6.58 5.47
CA HIS A 68 21.22 -6.11 6.68
C HIS A 68 21.70 -4.67 6.50
N TRP A 69 21.00 -3.76 7.14
CA TRP A 69 21.28 -2.35 6.98
C TRP A 69 22.07 -1.78 8.16
N ALA A 70 23.25 -1.24 7.85
CA ALA A 70 24.07 -0.55 8.84
C ALA A 70 23.50 0.85 9.10
N ILE A 71 23.07 1.09 10.34
CA ILE A 71 22.54 2.38 10.78
C ILE A 71 23.49 3.06 11.76
N ARG A 72 23.53 4.38 11.75
CA ARG A 72 24.18 5.19 12.79
C ARG A 72 23.18 5.55 13.86
N LYS A 73 23.51 5.29 15.11
CA LYS A 73 22.71 5.71 16.25
C LYS A 73 23.07 7.15 16.59
N ILE A 74 22.09 8.06 16.53
CA ILE A 74 22.28 9.47 16.82
C ILE A 74 21.49 9.82 18.07
N LYS A 75 22.14 10.42 19.06
CA LYS A 75 21.49 11.00 20.23
C LYS A 75 21.01 12.41 19.93
N GLY A 76 20.03 12.91 20.69
CA GLY A 76 19.56 14.30 20.58
C GLY A 76 20.75 15.28 20.53
N GLY A 77 20.70 16.25 19.61
CA GLY A 77 21.81 17.16 19.33
C GLY A 77 22.78 16.70 18.22
N GLY A 78 22.48 15.61 17.50
CA GLY A 78 23.25 15.18 16.32
C GLY A 78 24.50 14.34 16.63
N ARG A 79 24.79 14.05 17.91
CA ARG A 79 25.99 13.27 18.29
C ARG A 79 25.80 11.79 17.96
N GLU A 80 26.68 11.22 17.14
CA GLU A 80 26.76 9.79 16.89
C GLU A 80 27.19 9.05 18.19
N ILE A 81 26.39 8.06 18.61
CA ILE A 81 26.62 7.25 19.82
C ILE A 81 26.94 5.79 19.50
N GLY A 82 27.01 5.42 18.23
CA GLY A 82 27.38 4.08 17.80
C GLY A 82 26.74 3.67 16.48
N LYS A 83 27.08 2.45 16.07
CA LYS A 83 26.53 1.79 14.87
C LYS A 83 25.68 0.60 15.31
N ALA A 84 24.70 0.23 14.48
CA ALA A 84 23.94 -1.00 14.63
C ALA A 84 23.61 -1.57 13.26
N VAL A 85 23.33 -2.86 13.23
CA VAL A 85 22.78 -3.53 12.05
C VAL A 85 21.31 -3.79 12.32
N VAL A 86 20.45 -3.37 11.40
CA VAL A 86 19.00 -3.63 11.42
C VAL A 86 18.69 -4.53 10.24
N THR A 87 18.08 -5.67 10.52
CA THR A 87 17.56 -6.53 9.45
C THR A 87 16.22 -6.01 9.00
N ARG A 88 16.08 -5.82 7.70
CA ARG A 88 14.81 -5.42 7.05
C ARG A 88 14.38 -6.45 6.01
N GLU A 89 13.09 -6.58 5.81
CA GLU A 89 12.53 -7.28 4.66
C GLU A 89 12.35 -6.34 3.49
N VAL A 90 12.66 -6.85 2.30
CA VAL A 90 12.51 -6.15 1.03
C VAL A 90 11.78 -7.08 0.08
N ILE A 91 10.73 -6.60 -0.55
CA ILE A 91 10.02 -7.30 -1.60
C ILE A 91 10.82 -7.11 -2.89
N TYR A 92 11.20 -8.20 -3.53
CA TYR A 92 11.98 -8.18 -4.75
C TYR A 92 11.07 -8.32 -5.98
N LYS A 93 11.26 -7.44 -6.97
CA LYS A 93 10.46 -7.32 -8.19
C LYS A 93 8.94 -7.34 -7.92
N PRO A 94 8.45 -6.46 -7.03
CA PRO A 94 7.03 -6.38 -6.75
C PRO A 94 6.25 -5.88 -7.97
N SER A 95 5.02 -6.39 -8.09
CA SER A 95 4.01 -5.89 -9.01
C SER A 95 2.69 -5.71 -8.26
N PHE A 96 2.10 -4.52 -8.35
CA PHE A 96 0.82 -4.21 -7.70
C PHE A 96 -0.16 -3.65 -8.72
N LYS A 97 -1.35 -4.25 -8.77
CA LYS A 97 -2.48 -3.68 -9.50
C LYS A 97 -3.32 -2.87 -8.52
N ILE A 98 -3.46 -1.59 -8.78
CA ILE A 98 -4.19 -0.66 -7.91
C ILE A 98 -5.33 -0.07 -8.71
N ILE A 99 -6.57 -0.23 -8.23
CA ILE A 99 -7.69 0.54 -8.72
C ILE A 99 -7.81 1.81 -7.88
N VAL A 100 -8.06 2.93 -8.55
CA VAL A 100 -8.36 4.22 -7.94
C VAL A 100 -9.70 4.68 -8.48
N CYS A 101 -10.65 4.94 -7.59
CA CYS A 101 -11.99 5.39 -7.95
C CYS A 101 -12.29 6.72 -7.28
N GLY A 102 -12.99 7.59 -7.99
CA GLY A 102 -13.37 8.91 -7.50
C GLY A 102 -13.94 9.81 -8.58
N PRO A 103 -14.00 11.12 -8.32
CA PRO A 103 -14.43 12.10 -9.32
C PRO A 103 -13.56 12.04 -10.59
N GLU A 104 -14.20 12.10 -11.74
CA GLU A 104 -13.54 11.92 -13.05
C GLU A 104 -12.43 12.95 -13.29
N ASP A 105 -12.67 14.20 -12.93
CA ASP A 105 -11.68 15.28 -13.03
C ASP A 105 -10.39 14.97 -12.26
N LYS A 106 -10.52 14.41 -11.05
CA LYS A 106 -9.37 13.97 -10.24
C LYS A 106 -8.66 12.78 -10.87
N LEU A 107 -9.39 11.81 -11.42
CA LEU A 107 -8.80 10.66 -12.09
C LEU A 107 -8.00 11.07 -13.32
N ILE A 108 -8.52 11.99 -14.12
CA ILE A 108 -7.81 12.58 -15.28
C ILE A 108 -6.55 13.33 -14.82
N GLU A 109 -6.62 14.10 -13.73
CA GLU A 109 -5.46 14.80 -13.17
C GLU A 109 -4.39 13.80 -12.71
N ILE A 110 -4.77 12.73 -12.02
CA ILE A 110 -3.87 11.65 -11.58
C ILE A 110 -3.22 10.96 -12.78
N GLU A 111 -4.00 10.61 -13.81
CA GLU A 111 -3.49 9.97 -15.01
C GLU A 111 -2.40 10.83 -15.66
N LYS A 112 -2.65 12.12 -15.90
CA LYS A 112 -1.68 13.07 -16.44
C LYS A 112 -0.43 13.18 -15.56
N ALA A 113 -0.61 13.21 -14.25
CA ALA A 113 0.50 13.28 -13.31
C ALA A 113 1.35 12.01 -13.31
N LEU A 114 0.75 10.83 -13.48
CA LEU A 114 1.49 9.57 -13.61
C LEU A 114 2.27 9.49 -14.93
N GLN A 115 1.81 10.16 -16.00
CA GLN A 115 2.54 10.26 -17.26
C GLN A 115 3.81 11.11 -17.13
N ASN A 116 3.73 12.19 -16.38
CA ASN A 116 4.83 13.12 -16.17
C ASN A 116 4.90 13.57 -14.71
N PRO A 117 5.38 12.72 -13.81
CA PRO A 117 5.37 12.99 -12.39
C PRO A 117 6.32 14.13 -12.01
N VAL A 118 5.88 15.00 -11.09
CA VAL A 118 6.68 16.11 -10.57
C VAL A 118 7.90 15.62 -9.80
N TYR A 119 7.74 14.54 -9.03
CA TYR A 119 8.85 13.92 -8.30
C TYR A 119 9.02 12.45 -8.72
N PRO A 120 10.23 11.89 -8.58
CA PRO A 120 10.44 10.45 -8.76
C PRO A 120 9.50 9.65 -7.85
N LEU A 121 8.86 8.63 -8.42
CA LEU A 121 7.89 7.81 -7.69
C LEU A 121 8.58 6.61 -7.07
N SER A 122 8.24 6.28 -5.82
CA SER A 122 8.82 5.16 -5.07
C SER A 122 7.75 4.32 -4.36
N LEU A 123 8.07 3.04 -4.14
CA LEU A 123 7.23 2.09 -3.41
C LEU A 123 7.81 1.83 -2.01
N GLY A 124 7.59 2.80 -1.14
CA GLY A 124 7.97 2.73 0.27
C GLY A 124 9.09 3.68 0.64
N ARG A 125 10.32 3.39 0.24
CA ARG A 125 11.49 4.23 0.52
C ARG A 125 11.89 5.04 -0.71
N ASP A 126 12.66 6.09 -0.50
CA ASP A 126 13.08 7.02 -1.56
C ASP A 126 14.01 6.36 -2.60
N ASP A 127 14.71 5.28 -2.20
CA ASP A 127 15.60 4.49 -3.05
C ASP A 127 14.88 3.32 -3.77
N GLU A 128 13.64 3.03 -3.44
CA GLU A 128 12.81 1.97 -4.02
C GLU A 128 11.95 2.52 -5.17
N LEU A 129 12.62 2.95 -6.24
CA LEU A 129 11.96 3.64 -7.36
C LEU A 129 11.03 2.72 -8.16
N ILE A 130 9.88 3.27 -8.56
CA ILE A 130 8.99 2.64 -9.52
C ILE A 130 9.67 2.65 -10.89
N THR A 131 9.81 1.47 -11.48
CA THR A 131 10.49 1.29 -12.78
C THR A 131 9.51 1.17 -13.95
N SER A 132 8.26 0.82 -13.67
CA SER A 132 7.21 0.69 -14.68
C SER A 132 5.87 1.13 -14.10
N ILE A 133 5.16 1.95 -14.85
CA ILE A 133 3.79 2.37 -14.56
C ILE A 133 2.95 2.12 -15.79
N LYS A 134 1.92 1.28 -15.64
CA LYS A 134 0.89 1.09 -16.66
C LYS A 134 -0.42 1.59 -16.06
N TYR A 135 -1.12 2.44 -16.76
CA TYR A 135 -2.39 3.00 -16.32
C TYR A 135 -3.38 2.98 -17.47
N GLU A 136 -4.64 2.87 -17.12
CA GLU A 136 -5.76 2.85 -18.05
C GLU A 136 -6.98 3.38 -17.33
N MET A 137 -7.74 4.25 -17.99
CA MET A 137 -9.07 4.65 -17.55
C MET A 137 -10.06 3.60 -18.05
N VAL A 138 -10.78 2.99 -17.11
CA VAL A 138 -11.70 1.89 -17.40
C VAL A 138 -13.00 2.05 -16.66
N ASP A 139 -14.08 1.58 -17.25
CA ASP A 139 -15.35 1.44 -16.56
C ASP A 139 -15.27 0.24 -15.62
N ALA A 140 -15.66 0.45 -14.37
CA ALA A 140 -15.71 -0.57 -13.36
C ALA A 140 -17.17 -0.95 -13.05
N GLN A 141 -17.42 -2.24 -12.96
CA GLN A 141 -18.73 -2.74 -12.55
C GLN A 141 -18.77 -2.91 -11.01
N ALA A 142 -19.72 -2.23 -10.36
CA ALA A 142 -19.97 -2.45 -8.94
C ALA A 142 -20.65 -3.81 -8.72
N LEU A 143 -20.09 -4.62 -7.85
CA LEU A 143 -20.62 -5.94 -7.47
C LEU A 143 -20.79 -6.02 -5.96
N LYS A 144 -21.77 -6.80 -5.53
CA LYS A 144 -21.96 -7.19 -4.14
C LYS A 144 -21.60 -8.67 -4.00
N GLY A 145 -20.41 -8.90 -3.51
CA GLY A 145 -19.84 -10.25 -3.39
C GLY A 145 -19.19 -10.76 -4.66
N GLY A 146 -18.26 -11.70 -4.48
CA GLY A 146 -17.51 -12.35 -5.55
C GLY A 146 -16.24 -12.99 -5.05
N ILE A 147 -15.55 -13.67 -5.95
CA ILE A 147 -14.28 -14.31 -5.65
C ILE A 147 -13.17 -13.28 -5.69
N VAL A 148 -12.35 -13.24 -4.65
CA VAL A 148 -11.15 -12.39 -4.54
C VAL A 148 -9.94 -13.22 -4.15
N SER A 149 -8.74 -12.81 -4.57
CA SER A 149 -7.46 -13.40 -4.15
C SER A 149 -6.35 -12.36 -4.19
N ASP A 150 -5.31 -12.60 -3.44
CA ASP A 150 -4.09 -11.79 -3.40
C ASP A 150 -4.36 -10.30 -3.18
N THR A 151 -5.32 -10.00 -2.32
CA THR A 151 -5.89 -8.66 -2.13
C THR A 151 -5.97 -8.26 -0.66
N ILE A 152 -6.42 -7.04 -0.43
CA ILE A 152 -6.53 -6.44 0.89
C ILE A 152 -7.99 -6.13 1.20
N LEU A 153 -8.44 -6.62 2.34
CA LEU A 153 -9.78 -6.35 2.88
C LEU A 153 -9.67 -5.42 4.09
N LYS A 154 -10.46 -4.34 4.12
CA LYS A 154 -10.52 -3.41 5.25
C LYS A 154 -11.69 -3.72 6.17
N GLY A 155 -11.47 -3.60 7.47
CA GLY A 155 -12.50 -3.69 8.49
C GLY A 155 -12.68 -5.08 9.07
N ASP A 156 -13.81 -5.29 9.72
CA ASP A 156 -14.20 -6.59 10.27
C ASP A 156 -14.65 -7.52 9.14
N LEU A 157 -14.04 -8.69 9.09
CA LEU A 157 -14.31 -9.72 8.10
C LEU A 157 -15.24 -10.83 8.62
N ASN A 158 -15.72 -10.72 9.84
CA ASN A 158 -16.62 -11.71 10.41
C ASN A 158 -17.88 -11.85 9.54
N GLY A 159 -18.17 -13.09 9.11
CA GLY A 159 -19.29 -13.40 8.21
C GLY A 159 -19.16 -12.88 6.77
N LYS A 160 -18.06 -12.20 6.41
CA LYS A 160 -17.84 -11.69 5.05
C LYS A 160 -17.06 -12.64 4.15
N ILE A 161 -16.42 -13.64 4.71
CA ILE A 161 -15.72 -14.71 3.99
C ILE A 161 -16.50 -15.99 4.20
N GLN A 162 -17.01 -16.59 3.11
CA GLN A 162 -17.84 -17.79 3.18
C GLN A 162 -17.05 -19.05 2.88
N ASN A 163 -16.22 -19.04 1.84
CA ASN A 163 -15.40 -20.17 1.44
C ASN A 163 -13.95 -19.71 1.25
N CYS A 164 -13.02 -20.60 1.54
CA CYS A 164 -11.61 -20.36 1.35
C CYS A 164 -11.00 -21.56 0.61
N ASP A 165 -10.53 -21.34 -0.60
CA ASP A 165 -9.76 -22.32 -1.35
C ASP A 165 -8.28 -22.09 -1.07
N ILE A 166 -7.71 -22.95 -0.22
CA ILE A 166 -6.29 -22.93 0.10
C ILE A 166 -5.57 -23.71 -0.99
N ARG A 167 -4.82 -23.00 -1.82
CA ARG A 167 -3.97 -23.64 -2.84
C ARG A 167 -3.05 -24.65 -2.16
N SER A 168 -3.09 -25.90 -2.66
CA SER A 168 -2.34 -27.02 -2.09
C SER A 168 -0.84 -26.70 -1.98
N GLY A 169 -0.30 -26.79 -0.76
CA GLY A 169 1.12 -26.67 -0.47
C GLY A 169 1.56 -25.46 0.33
N GLU A 170 0.76 -24.41 0.46
CA GLU A 170 1.08 -23.25 1.28
C GLU A 170 -0.09 -22.87 2.17
N ILE A 171 0.01 -23.20 3.46
CA ILE A 171 -0.90 -22.65 4.48
C ILE A 171 -0.47 -21.20 4.71
N LYS A 172 -0.96 -20.31 3.88
CA LYS A 172 -0.81 -18.87 4.10
C LYS A 172 -2.02 -18.41 4.90
N ALA A 173 -1.86 -18.30 6.21
CA ALA A 173 -2.89 -17.73 7.06
C ALA A 173 -3.13 -16.27 6.69
N PHE A 174 -4.39 -15.86 6.65
CA PHE A 174 -4.76 -14.44 6.53
C PHE A 174 -4.08 -13.64 7.63
N LYS A 175 -3.40 -12.57 7.26
CA LYS A 175 -2.70 -11.74 8.23
C LYS A 175 -3.34 -10.36 8.29
N THR A 176 -3.83 -10.02 9.48
CA THR A 176 -4.42 -8.72 9.75
C THR A 176 -3.38 -7.77 10.34
N TYR A 177 -3.34 -6.56 9.79
CA TYR A 177 -2.46 -5.48 10.19
C TYR A 177 -3.29 -4.27 10.61
N TRP A 178 -2.94 -3.64 11.72
CA TRP A 178 -3.51 -2.36 12.12
C TRP A 178 -2.71 -1.23 11.48
N LEU A 179 -3.26 -0.66 10.41
CA LEU A 179 -2.58 0.35 9.60
C LEU A 179 -3.29 1.69 9.70
N SER A 180 -2.51 2.75 9.59
CA SER A 180 -3.03 4.11 9.49
C SER A 180 -3.39 4.41 8.03
N SER A 181 -4.55 4.99 7.81
CA SER A 181 -4.97 5.50 6.50
C SER A 181 -4.61 6.98 6.30
N SER A 182 -4.21 7.66 7.38
CA SER A 182 -3.83 9.07 7.34
C SER A 182 -2.76 9.38 8.39
N PHE A 183 -2.24 10.60 8.32
CA PHE A 183 -1.36 11.17 9.32
C PHE A 183 -1.87 12.55 9.74
N GLU A 184 -1.51 12.99 10.92
CA GLU A 184 -1.73 14.33 11.44
C GLU A 184 -0.39 15.01 11.72
N ARG A 185 -0.38 16.35 11.73
CA ARG A 185 0.81 17.09 12.18
C ARG A 185 0.98 16.88 13.68
N ASP A 186 2.21 16.64 14.10
CA ASP A 186 2.52 16.57 15.51
C ASP A 186 2.29 17.94 16.16
N SER A 187 1.53 17.99 17.26
CA SER A 187 1.20 19.23 17.96
C SER A 187 2.43 19.92 18.58
N LYS A 188 3.47 19.13 18.95
CA LYS A 188 4.70 19.63 19.57
C LYS A 188 5.78 19.96 18.53
N ASN A 189 5.77 19.29 17.41
CA ASN A 189 6.71 19.51 16.31
C ASN A 189 5.99 19.39 14.95
N PRO A 190 5.54 20.51 14.36
CA PRO A 190 4.79 20.52 13.11
C PRO A 190 5.54 19.91 11.90
N SER A 191 6.87 19.74 11.99
CA SER A 191 7.64 19.03 10.95
C SER A 191 7.48 17.51 11.02
N LEU A 192 6.97 16.99 12.12
CA LEU A 192 6.74 15.56 12.29
C LEU A 192 5.27 15.19 12.01
N ARG A 193 5.09 13.96 11.57
CA ARG A 193 3.78 13.37 11.28
C ARG A 193 3.47 12.27 12.28
N ARG A 194 2.24 12.24 12.78
CA ARG A 194 1.72 11.14 13.63
C ARG A 194 0.72 10.32 12.85
N PRO A 195 0.83 8.99 12.85
CA PRO A 195 -0.15 8.11 12.25
C PRO A 195 -1.53 8.30 12.90
N SER A 196 -2.57 8.45 12.08
CA SER A 196 -3.97 8.59 12.51
C SER A 196 -4.91 7.67 11.73
N ASN A 197 -6.18 7.60 12.13
CA ASN A 197 -7.21 6.79 11.48
C ASN A 197 -6.78 5.33 11.26
N ARG A 198 -6.41 4.66 12.34
CA ARG A 198 -6.02 3.25 12.30
C ARG A 198 -7.23 2.35 12.06
N ALA A 199 -7.07 1.40 11.17
CA ALA A 199 -8.07 0.37 10.87
C ALA A 199 -7.38 -0.99 10.65
N PRO A 200 -8.11 -2.10 10.83
CA PRO A 200 -7.61 -3.41 10.44
C PRO A 200 -7.64 -3.56 8.92
N PHE A 201 -6.54 -4.05 8.36
CA PHE A 201 -6.39 -4.45 6.97
C PHE A 201 -5.91 -5.89 6.92
N THR A 202 -6.67 -6.75 6.29
CA THR A 202 -6.33 -8.17 6.18
C THR A 202 -5.86 -8.49 4.78
N PHE A 203 -4.64 -9.01 4.67
CA PHE A 203 -4.13 -9.55 3.43
C PHE A 203 -4.64 -10.97 3.26
N VAL A 204 -5.29 -11.20 2.13
CA VAL A 204 -5.87 -12.47 1.74
C VAL A 204 -5.11 -12.97 0.51
N ASN A 205 -4.24 -13.95 0.70
CA ASN A 205 -3.42 -14.54 -0.36
C ASN A 205 -3.96 -15.90 -0.85
N ALA A 206 -5.20 -16.18 -0.54
CA ALA A 206 -5.94 -17.34 -1.03
C ALA A 206 -7.18 -16.88 -1.82
N ARG A 207 -7.74 -17.77 -2.60
CA ARG A 207 -9.01 -17.54 -3.27
C ARG A 207 -10.15 -17.70 -2.29
N VAL A 208 -10.94 -16.64 -2.09
CA VAL A 208 -12.06 -16.63 -1.13
C VAL A 208 -13.32 -16.05 -1.75
N ASP A 209 -14.47 -16.52 -1.30
CA ASP A 209 -15.76 -15.91 -1.57
C ASP A 209 -15.99 -14.78 -0.56
N TYR A 210 -15.97 -13.55 -1.06
CA TYR A 210 -16.18 -12.34 -0.27
C TYR A 210 -17.54 -11.74 -0.55
N THR A 211 -18.28 -11.38 0.50
CA THR A 211 -19.66 -10.88 0.40
C THR A 211 -19.79 -9.36 0.45
N GLY A 212 -18.66 -8.64 0.56
CA GLY A 212 -18.66 -7.17 0.61
C GLY A 212 -18.72 -6.52 -0.77
N GLU A 213 -18.59 -5.20 -0.77
CA GLU A 213 -18.58 -4.38 -2.00
C GLU A 213 -17.28 -4.57 -2.78
N LEU A 214 -17.41 -4.73 -4.10
CA LEU A 214 -16.33 -4.96 -5.04
C LEU A 214 -16.48 -4.05 -6.26
N LEU A 215 -15.36 -3.76 -6.89
CA LEU A 215 -15.32 -3.28 -8.27
C LEU A 215 -14.68 -4.34 -9.16
N SER A 216 -15.37 -4.74 -10.21
CA SER A 216 -14.86 -5.66 -11.21
C SER A 216 -14.36 -4.89 -12.43
N VAL A 217 -13.10 -5.17 -12.79
CA VAL A 217 -12.42 -4.58 -13.94
C VAL A 217 -11.67 -5.68 -14.66
N ASN A 218 -11.94 -5.89 -15.94
CA ASN A 218 -11.26 -6.89 -16.79
C ASN A 218 -11.20 -8.29 -16.15
N GLY A 219 -12.29 -8.71 -15.46
CA GLY A 219 -12.39 -10.00 -14.79
C GLY A 219 -11.65 -10.10 -13.44
N LEU A 220 -11.06 -9.02 -12.96
CA LEU A 220 -10.45 -8.91 -11.63
C LEU A 220 -11.40 -8.20 -10.67
N ASN A 221 -11.56 -8.75 -9.47
CA ASN A 221 -12.41 -8.19 -8.44
C ASN A 221 -11.56 -7.49 -7.37
N PHE A 222 -11.79 -6.21 -7.21
CA PHE A 222 -11.10 -5.35 -6.25
C PHE A 222 -12.04 -5.03 -5.08
N PRO A 223 -11.77 -5.53 -3.87
CA PRO A 223 -12.38 -4.98 -2.67
C PRO A 223 -11.95 -3.51 -2.53
N ILE A 224 -12.94 -2.62 -2.38
CA ILE A 224 -12.67 -1.19 -2.29
C ILE A 224 -12.69 -0.70 -0.85
N TRP A 225 -11.82 0.25 -0.56
CA TRP A 225 -11.73 0.91 0.74
C TRP A 225 -11.25 2.37 0.60
N ARG A 226 -11.57 3.14 1.61
CA ARG A 226 -11.19 4.56 1.71
C ARG A 226 -10.44 4.83 3.01
#